data_10f2cf59b86fa696fd797429c7b3b0ba
#
_entry.id   10f2cf59b86fa696fd797429c7b3b0ba
#
_cell.length_a   1.000
_cell.length_b   1.000
_cell.length_c   1.000
_cell.angle_alpha   90.00
_cell.angle_beta   90.00
_cell.angle_gamma   90.00
#
_symmetry.space_group_name_H-M   'P 1'
#
loop_
_entity.id
_entity.type
_entity.pdbx_description
1 polymer ?
#
loop_
_entity_poly.entity_id
_entity_poly.type
_entity_poly.pdbx_seq_one_letter_code
_entity_poly.pdbx_strand_id
1 'polypeptide(L)'
;MSVWISLIGIGEEGLDGLAPALKTLIDDADVLVGGERHLAKVPGGDAERLGYDNGFGAGLDEIESRRDRKVVVLASGDPMNYGIGAMLSRRFGIDDMEIHPAPGAFSLAAARMGWSLPDCETLTVHGRPADVLNLHMSPGTRLLVLCRDGDSPAEAAALLSERGYGDSQVTVLEHLGGDNENRF
;
A
#
# COMPACT_ATOMS: atom_id res chain seq x y z
N MET A 1 12.30 18.23 18.12
CA MET A 1 11.42 17.13 18.57
C MET A 1 12.02 15.86 18.00
N SER A 2 12.00 14.75 18.72
CA SER A 2 12.55 13.48 18.22
C SER A 2 11.48 12.76 17.40
N VAL A 3 11.89 12.14 16.28
CA VAL A 3 11.03 11.18 15.53
C VAL A 3 10.53 10.11 16.50
N TRP A 4 9.23 9.86 16.50
CA TRP A 4 8.58 8.88 17.36
C TRP A 4 7.73 7.87 16.59
N ILE A 5 7.48 8.12 15.29
CA ILE A 5 6.80 7.21 14.38
C ILE A 5 7.79 6.73 13.32
N SER A 6 7.96 5.41 13.20
CA SER A 6 8.61 4.76 12.05
C SER A 6 7.54 4.11 11.18
N LEU A 7 7.31 4.66 9.98
CA LEU A 7 6.35 4.14 9.02
C LEU A 7 7.09 3.23 8.02
N ILE A 8 6.83 1.92 8.10
CA ILE A 8 7.56 0.91 7.34
C ILE A 8 6.64 0.25 6.31
N GLY A 9 7.05 0.36 5.06
CA GLY A 9 6.47 -0.41 3.96
C GLY A 9 6.88 -1.88 4.05
N ILE A 10 5.91 -2.81 3.97
CA ILE A 10 6.15 -4.25 4.02
C ILE A 10 5.51 -4.92 2.82
N GLY A 11 6.27 -5.77 2.13
CA GLY A 11 5.84 -6.56 0.98
C GLY A 11 5.07 -7.82 1.37
N GLU A 12 4.77 -8.66 0.38
CA GLU A 12 4.17 -9.97 0.64
C GLU A 12 5.14 -10.94 1.33
N GLU A 13 6.46 -10.74 1.16
CA GLU A 13 7.54 -11.49 1.81
C GLU A 13 7.59 -11.27 3.34
N GLY A 14 6.83 -10.30 3.83
CA GLY A 14 6.82 -9.98 5.26
C GLY A 14 8.19 -9.50 5.76
N LEU A 15 8.60 -9.99 6.94
CA LEU A 15 9.89 -9.63 7.54
C LEU A 15 11.09 -10.02 6.66
N ASP A 16 10.99 -11.06 5.84
CA ASP A 16 12.12 -11.56 5.05
C ASP A 16 12.55 -10.55 3.97
N GLY A 17 11.61 -9.74 3.46
CA GLY A 17 11.89 -8.67 2.51
C GLY A 17 12.49 -7.41 3.13
N LEU A 18 12.57 -7.29 4.47
CA LEU A 18 13.04 -6.09 5.13
C LEU A 18 14.57 -6.10 5.37
N ALA A 19 15.18 -4.92 5.20
CA ALA A 19 16.56 -4.71 5.61
C ALA A 19 16.72 -4.93 7.13
N PRO A 20 17.89 -5.41 7.60
CA PRO A 20 18.13 -5.69 9.03
C PRO A 20 17.81 -4.50 9.96
N ALA A 21 18.13 -3.27 9.52
CA ALA A 21 17.85 -2.07 10.30
C ALA A 21 16.35 -1.86 10.56
N LEU A 22 15.49 -2.20 9.57
CA LEU A 22 14.03 -2.08 9.72
C LEU A 22 13.46 -3.17 10.62
N LYS A 23 14.04 -4.38 10.60
CA LYS A 23 13.68 -5.45 11.54
C LYS A 23 14.00 -5.01 12.98
N THR A 24 15.15 -4.39 13.20
CA THR A 24 15.52 -3.82 14.51
C THR A 24 14.52 -2.76 14.97
N LEU A 25 14.05 -1.86 14.09
CA LEU A 25 13.02 -0.88 14.46
C LEU A 25 11.70 -1.56 14.90
N ILE A 26 11.34 -2.66 14.24
CA ILE A 26 10.15 -3.44 14.59
C ILE A 26 10.34 -4.16 15.93
N ASP A 27 11.52 -4.76 16.15
CA ASP A 27 11.83 -5.48 17.39
C ASP A 27 11.90 -4.55 18.61
N ASP A 28 12.39 -3.31 18.41
CA ASP A 28 12.52 -2.28 19.44
C ASP A 28 11.23 -1.45 19.65
N ALA A 29 10.17 -1.74 18.92
CA ALA A 29 8.92 -0.98 19.00
C ALA A 29 8.19 -1.22 20.33
N ASP A 30 7.70 -0.15 20.95
CA ASP A 30 6.77 -0.25 22.08
C ASP A 30 5.34 -0.52 21.59
N VAL A 31 5.02 -0.01 20.40
CA VAL A 31 3.70 -0.12 19.76
C VAL A 31 3.85 -0.47 18.28
N LEU A 32 3.18 -1.52 17.86
CA LEU A 32 3.12 -1.96 16.46
C LEU A 32 1.71 -1.75 15.92
N VAL A 33 1.59 -0.93 14.89
CA VAL A 33 0.31 -0.52 14.29
C VAL A 33 0.19 -1.08 12.88
N GLY A 34 -0.98 -1.56 12.50
CA GLY A 34 -1.21 -2.02 11.14
C GLY A 34 -2.57 -2.68 10.98
N GLY A 35 -3.01 -2.89 9.74
CA GLY A 35 -4.15 -3.77 9.47
C GLY A 35 -3.80 -5.22 9.85
N GLU A 36 -4.81 -6.05 10.08
CA GLU A 36 -4.67 -7.44 10.52
C GLU A 36 -3.62 -8.22 9.70
N ARG A 37 -3.67 -8.11 8.37
CA ARG A 37 -2.72 -8.80 7.47
C ARG A 37 -1.27 -8.32 7.64
N HIS A 38 -1.05 -7.05 8.02
CA HIS A 38 0.30 -6.53 8.25
C HIS A 38 0.85 -7.01 9.59
N LEU A 39 0.01 -6.96 10.63
CA LEU A 39 0.36 -7.46 11.95
C LEU A 39 0.64 -8.97 11.94
N ALA A 40 -0.09 -9.73 11.12
CA ALA A 40 0.14 -11.17 10.94
C ALA A 40 1.52 -11.49 10.32
N LYS A 41 2.10 -10.58 9.52
CA LYS A 41 3.45 -10.74 8.94
C LYS A 41 4.58 -10.53 9.94
N VAL A 42 4.27 -10.01 11.13
CA VAL A 42 5.22 -9.79 12.24
C VAL A 42 4.75 -10.60 13.45
N PRO A 43 4.99 -11.91 13.48
CA PRO A 43 4.58 -12.76 14.60
C PRO A 43 5.46 -12.52 15.83
N GLY A 44 4.88 -12.64 17.03
CA GLY A 44 5.60 -12.53 18.29
C GLY A 44 5.89 -11.08 18.72
N GLY A 45 6.85 -10.92 19.67
CA GLY A 45 7.24 -9.63 20.26
C GLY A 45 6.33 -9.18 21.40
N ASP A 46 6.85 -8.23 22.21
CA ASP A 46 6.18 -7.70 23.40
C ASP A 46 5.47 -6.35 23.10
N ALA A 47 5.57 -5.82 21.85
CA ALA A 47 4.94 -4.59 21.44
C ALA A 47 3.41 -4.65 21.57
N GLU A 48 2.81 -3.60 22.08
CA GLU A 48 1.35 -3.40 22.02
C GLU A 48 0.91 -3.39 20.56
N ARG A 49 -0.15 -4.13 20.21
CA ARG A 49 -0.63 -4.24 18.83
C ARG A 49 -1.91 -3.47 18.65
N LEU A 50 -1.91 -2.55 17.67
CA LEU A 50 -3.06 -1.71 17.32
C LEU A 50 -3.50 -1.97 15.88
N GLY A 51 -4.76 -2.35 15.73
CA GLY A 51 -5.44 -2.45 14.43
C GLY A 51 -6.19 -1.16 14.09
N TYR A 52 -6.96 -1.23 13.00
CA TYR A 52 -7.87 -0.15 12.57
C TYR A 52 -9.34 -0.57 12.72
N ASP A 53 -9.66 -1.39 13.73
CA ASP A 53 -10.96 -2.04 13.92
C ASP A 53 -12.11 -1.04 14.06
N ASN A 54 -11.83 0.14 14.64
CA ASN A 54 -12.77 1.24 14.82
C ASN A 54 -12.67 2.30 13.70
N GLY A 55 -12.00 1.96 12.59
CA GLY A 55 -11.73 2.87 11.47
C GLY A 55 -10.46 3.69 11.64
N PHE A 56 -9.95 4.23 10.51
CA PHE A 56 -8.67 4.94 10.47
C PHE A 56 -8.63 6.19 11.37
N GLY A 57 -9.75 6.91 11.53
CA GLY A 57 -9.81 8.11 12.38
C GLY A 57 -9.52 7.79 13.84
N ALA A 58 -10.22 6.80 14.39
CA ALA A 58 -9.99 6.34 15.75
C ALA A 58 -8.57 5.78 15.94
N GLY A 59 -8.05 5.05 14.93
CA GLY A 59 -6.68 4.56 14.94
C GLY A 59 -5.64 5.68 15.03
N LEU A 60 -5.84 6.82 14.36
CA LEU A 60 -4.95 7.98 14.47
C LEU A 60 -4.95 8.59 15.88
N ASP A 61 -6.11 8.67 16.54
CA ASP A 61 -6.22 9.18 17.91
C ASP A 61 -5.53 8.22 18.90
N GLU A 62 -5.63 6.92 18.67
CA GLU A 62 -4.91 5.91 19.45
C GLU A 62 -3.40 5.99 19.27
N ILE A 63 -2.90 6.22 18.06
CA ILE A 63 -1.48 6.46 17.77
C ILE A 63 -1.02 7.73 18.54
N GLU A 64 -1.77 8.82 18.45
CA GLU A 64 -1.41 10.08 19.09
C GLU A 64 -1.32 9.96 20.61
N SER A 65 -2.15 9.15 21.23
CA SER A 65 -2.12 8.90 22.69
C SER A 65 -0.84 8.19 23.16
N ARG A 66 0.00 7.72 22.24
CA ARG A 66 1.27 7.02 22.50
C ARG A 66 2.49 7.80 22.02
N ARG A 67 2.37 9.13 21.94
CA ARG A 67 3.41 10.04 21.42
C ARG A 67 4.73 9.98 22.19
N ASP A 68 4.75 9.49 23.41
CA ASP A 68 5.91 9.29 24.27
C ASP A 68 6.60 7.93 24.10
N ARG A 69 6.11 7.12 23.15
CA ARG A 69 6.55 5.76 22.89
C ARG A 69 7.12 5.62 21.47
N LYS A 70 7.88 4.55 21.22
CA LYS A 70 8.35 4.18 19.88
C LYS A 70 7.21 3.48 19.14
N VAL A 71 6.61 4.16 18.18
CA VAL A 71 5.51 3.63 17.37
C VAL A 71 6.03 3.20 16.01
N VAL A 72 5.83 1.94 15.65
CA VAL A 72 6.06 1.43 14.30
C VAL A 72 4.72 1.21 13.62
N VAL A 73 4.53 1.83 12.45
CA VAL A 73 3.34 1.64 11.62
C VAL A 73 3.71 0.84 10.39
N LEU A 74 3.02 -0.29 10.18
CA LEU A 74 3.20 -1.14 9.00
C LEU A 74 2.20 -0.78 7.91
N ALA A 75 2.68 -0.65 6.68
CA ALA A 75 1.86 -0.38 5.50
C ALA A 75 2.29 -1.24 4.31
N SER A 76 1.40 -1.46 3.35
CA SER A 76 1.74 -2.21 2.14
C SER A 76 2.68 -1.42 1.25
N GLY A 77 3.79 -2.01 0.83
CA GLY A 77 4.68 -1.48 -0.20
C GLY A 77 5.13 -0.04 0.08
N ASP A 78 4.75 0.90 -0.77
CA ASP A 78 5.04 2.32 -0.56
C ASP A 78 3.90 3.00 0.23
N PRO A 79 4.14 3.39 1.50
CA PRO A 79 3.13 4.03 2.34
C PRO A 79 2.60 5.37 1.81
N MET A 80 3.36 6.05 0.95
CA MET A 80 2.99 7.34 0.39
C MET A 80 2.18 7.22 -0.90
N ASN A 81 2.17 6.04 -1.53
CA ASN A 81 1.45 5.80 -2.76
C ASN A 81 0.06 5.18 -2.50
N TYR A 82 -0.97 6.00 -2.38
CA TYR A 82 -2.34 5.63 -1.95
C TYR A 82 -2.41 4.92 -0.60
N GLY A 83 -1.37 5.05 0.22
CA GLY A 83 -1.25 4.42 1.53
C GLY A 83 -1.55 5.36 2.70
N ILE A 84 -1.45 4.80 3.90
CA ILE A 84 -1.71 5.50 5.17
C ILE A 84 -0.74 6.65 5.44
N GLY A 85 0.42 6.66 4.80
CA GLY A 85 1.47 7.66 5.02
C GLY A 85 0.99 9.09 4.79
N ALA A 86 0.16 9.31 3.77
CA ALA A 86 -0.41 10.64 3.52
C ALA A 86 -1.36 11.10 4.64
N MET A 87 -2.07 10.18 5.30
CA MET A 87 -2.94 10.51 6.45
C MET A 87 -2.11 10.82 7.69
N LEU A 88 -1.11 10.01 7.99
CA LEU A 88 -0.20 10.20 9.11
C LEU A 88 0.57 11.52 9.00
N SER A 89 1.12 11.83 7.80
CA SER A 89 1.86 13.07 7.57
C SER A 89 1.00 14.33 7.75
N ARG A 90 -0.29 14.28 7.38
CA ARG A 90 -1.21 15.39 7.62
C ARG A 90 -1.57 15.56 9.09
N ARG A 91 -1.64 14.45 9.85
CA ARG A 91 -2.02 14.47 11.26
C ARG A 91 -0.86 14.86 12.17
N PHE A 92 0.33 14.31 11.96
CA PHE A 92 1.47 14.43 12.88
C PHE A 92 2.57 15.34 12.35
N GLY A 93 2.67 15.53 11.04
CA GLY A 93 3.76 16.24 10.38
C GLY A 93 4.96 15.33 10.10
N ILE A 94 5.76 15.72 9.11
CA ILE A 94 6.91 14.92 8.66
C ILE A 94 8.07 14.92 9.66
N ASP A 95 8.18 15.94 10.50
CA ASP A 95 9.25 16.06 11.50
C ASP A 95 9.09 15.06 12.66
N ASP A 96 7.91 14.50 12.83
CA ASP A 96 7.60 13.48 13.83
C ASP A 96 7.80 12.05 13.31
N MET A 97 8.09 11.87 12.01
CA MET A 97 8.05 10.59 11.33
C MET A 97 9.33 10.29 10.54
N GLU A 98 9.69 9.00 10.51
CA GLU A 98 10.63 8.45 9.55
C GLU A 98 9.88 7.46 8.65
N ILE A 99 9.99 7.63 7.30
CA ILE A 99 9.23 6.85 6.34
C ILE A 99 10.19 5.97 5.54
N HIS A 100 9.96 4.66 5.60
CA HIS A 100 10.76 3.63 4.92
C HIS A 100 9.89 2.91 3.89
N PRO A 101 9.86 3.36 2.62
CA PRO A 101 9.06 2.70 1.60
C PRO A 101 9.70 1.38 1.15
N ALA A 102 8.86 0.42 0.81
CA ALA A 102 9.22 -0.76 0.02
C ALA A 102 8.67 -0.60 -1.41
N PRO A 103 9.07 -1.46 -2.37
CA PRO A 103 8.47 -1.44 -3.70
C PRO A 103 6.95 -1.55 -3.63
N GLY A 104 6.26 -0.54 -4.15
CA GLY A 104 4.80 -0.52 -4.22
C GLY A 104 4.26 -1.38 -5.37
N ALA A 105 2.97 -1.67 -5.35
CA ALA A 105 2.31 -2.51 -6.36
C ALA A 105 2.54 -2.03 -7.80
N PHE A 106 2.57 -0.74 -8.05
CA PHE A 106 2.85 -0.21 -9.40
C PHE A 106 4.27 -0.51 -9.87
N SER A 107 5.26 -0.39 -8.99
CA SER A 107 6.65 -0.74 -9.34
C SER A 107 6.79 -2.22 -9.65
N LEU A 108 6.17 -3.07 -8.84
CA LEU A 108 6.17 -4.51 -9.05
C LEU A 108 5.42 -4.89 -10.33
N ALA A 109 4.24 -4.32 -10.56
CA ALA A 109 3.45 -4.55 -11.77
C ALA A 109 4.21 -4.11 -13.03
N ALA A 110 4.80 -2.92 -13.03
CA ALA A 110 5.60 -2.41 -14.15
C ALA A 110 6.77 -3.37 -14.46
N ALA A 111 7.47 -3.87 -13.43
CA ALA A 111 8.55 -4.86 -13.59
C ALA A 111 8.05 -6.18 -14.20
N ARG A 112 6.89 -6.70 -13.76
CA ARG A 112 6.29 -7.93 -14.32
C ARG A 112 5.82 -7.77 -15.77
N MET A 113 5.36 -6.57 -16.11
CA MET A 113 4.90 -6.24 -17.47
C MET A 113 6.04 -5.82 -18.40
N GLY A 114 7.26 -5.59 -17.88
CA GLY A 114 8.37 -5.03 -18.63
C GLY A 114 8.08 -3.60 -19.12
N TRP A 115 7.30 -2.82 -18.35
CA TRP A 115 6.95 -1.44 -18.68
C TRP A 115 7.82 -0.45 -17.89
N SER A 116 8.20 0.65 -18.55
CA SER A 116 8.78 1.81 -17.87
C SER A 116 7.67 2.52 -17.07
N LEU A 117 7.82 2.63 -15.75
CA LEU A 117 6.80 3.23 -14.89
C LEU A 117 6.46 4.69 -15.29
N PRO A 118 7.44 5.54 -15.68
CA PRO A 118 7.15 6.88 -16.19
C PRO A 118 6.28 6.92 -17.46
N ASP A 119 6.20 5.81 -18.21
CA ASP A 119 5.39 5.68 -19.43
C ASP A 119 4.00 5.10 -19.16
N CYS A 120 3.63 4.96 -17.89
CA CYS A 120 2.36 4.40 -17.44
C CYS A 120 1.54 5.46 -16.70
N GLU A 121 0.23 5.42 -16.91
CA GLU A 121 -0.72 6.09 -16.02
C GLU A 121 -1.00 5.20 -14.81
N THR A 122 -0.86 5.73 -13.61
CA THR A 122 -1.09 5.00 -12.35
C THR A 122 -2.29 5.56 -11.62
N LEU A 123 -3.24 4.71 -11.28
CA LEU A 123 -4.46 5.13 -10.60
C LEU A 123 -5.02 4.02 -9.69
N THR A 124 -5.98 4.40 -8.87
CA THR A 124 -6.66 3.47 -7.98
C THR A 124 -8.18 3.57 -8.11
N VAL A 125 -8.84 2.42 -8.10
CA VAL A 125 -10.29 2.31 -7.90
C VAL A 125 -10.61 1.81 -6.48
N HIS A 126 -9.58 1.63 -5.62
CA HIS A 126 -9.79 1.36 -4.21
C HIS A 126 -10.32 2.61 -3.52
N GLY A 127 -11.55 2.54 -2.99
CA GLY A 127 -12.24 3.68 -2.38
C GLY A 127 -12.69 4.77 -3.37
N ARG A 128 -12.67 4.48 -4.68
CA ARG A 128 -13.12 5.39 -5.76
C ARG A 128 -13.97 4.63 -6.77
N PRO A 129 -14.90 5.30 -7.47
CA PRO A 129 -15.66 4.66 -8.54
C PRO A 129 -14.76 4.30 -9.72
N ALA A 130 -15.08 3.21 -10.44
CA ALA A 130 -14.35 2.80 -11.64
C ALA A 130 -14.36 3.88 -12.75
N ASP A 131 -15.35 4.77 -12.76
CA ASP A 131 -15.45 5.90 -13.69
C ASP A 131 -14.22 6.82 -13.72
N VAL A 132 -13.37 6.81 -12.70
CA VAL A 132 -12.09 7.54 -12.70
C VAL A 132 -11.20 7.11 -13.87
N LEU A 133 -11.32 5.87 -14.36
CA LEU A 133 -10.62 5.36 -15.53
C LEU A 133 -10.85 6.21 -16.78
N ASN A 134 -12.05 6.79 -16.93
CA ASN A 134 -12.39 7.62 -18.09
C ASN A 134 -11.45 8.81 -18.31
N LEU A 135 -10.84 9.31 -17.24
CA LEU A 135 -9.90 10.44 -17.29
C LEU A 135 -8.52 10.05 -17.86
N HIS A 136 -8.22 8.75 -17.90
CA HIS A 136 -6.91 8.20 -18.25
C HIS A 136 -6.94 7.35 -19.53
N MET A 137 -8.14 7.12 -20.10
CA MET A 137 -8.29 6.34 -21.32
C MET A 137 -7.91 7.15 -22.55
N SER A 138 -6.87 6.72 -23.25
CA SER A 138 -6.54 7.21 -24.60
C SER A 138 -5.85 6.09 -25.41
N PRO A 139 -5.87 6.15 -26.76
CA PRO A 139 -5.26 5.12 -27.56
C PRO A 139 -3.77 4.91 -27.24
N GLY A 140 -3.38 3.66 -26.98
CA GLY A 140 -2.00 3.30 -26.69
C GLY A 140 -1.51 3.56 -25.25
N THR A 141 -2.37 4.11 -24.37
CA THR A 141 -2.04 4.32 -22.96
C THR A 141 -1.88 2.99 -22.22
N ARG A 142 -0.86 2.91 -21.39
CA ARG A 142 -0.64 1.82 -20.43
C ARG A 142 -1.17 2.24 -19.07
N LEU A 143 -2.19 1.54 -18.56
CA LEU A 143 -2.79 1.81 -17.28
C LEU A 143 -2.34 0.77 -16.24
N LEU A 144 -1.86 1.22 -15.10
CA LEU A 144 -1.66 0.41 -13.91
C LEU A 144 -2.72 0.81 -12.87
N VAL A 145 -3.60 -0.12 -12.54
CA VAL A 145 -4.79 0.15 -11.73
C VAL A 145 -4.75 -0.66 -10.44
N LEU A 146 -4.76 0.01 -9.29
CA LEU A 146 -4.99 -0.64 -8.00
C LEU A 146 -6.48 -0.94 -7.84
N CYS A 147 -6.80 -2.23 -7.81
CA CYS A 147 -8.15 -2.73 -7.67
C CYS A 147 -8.60 -2.79 -6.20
N ARG A 148 -9.89 -2.66 -5.98
CA ARG A 148 -10.54 -2.78 -4.67
C ARG A 148 -10.67 -4.25 -4.25
N ASP A 149 -11.06 -5.10 -5.20
CA ASP A 149 -11.44 -6.50 -5.02
C ASP A 149 -11.32 -7.28 -6.34
N GLY A 150 -11.69 -8.56 -6.33
CA GLY A 150 -11.65 -9.44 -7.50
C GLY A 150 -12.65 -9.08 -8.60
N ASP A 151 -13.66 -8.26 -8.33
CA ASP A 151 -14.66 -7.84 -9.33
C ASP A 151 -14.18 -6.60 -10.12
N SER A 152 -13.30 -5.80 -9.55
CA SER A 152 -12.78 -4.57 -10.16
C SER A 152 -12.17 -4.76 -11.57
N PRO A 153 -11.44 -5.84 -11.89
CA PRO A 153 -10.94 -6.07 -13.25
C PRO A 153 -12.05 -6.21 -14.28
N ALA A 154 -13.16 -6.91 -13.94
CA ALA A 154 -14.31 -7.07 -14.81
C ALA A 154 -15.06 -5.74 -15.02
N GLU A 155 -15.21 -4.93 -13.97
CA GLU A 155 -15.78 -3.58 -14.06
C GLU A 155 -14.94 -2.71 -15.00
N ALA A 156 -13.61 -2.74 -14.89
CA ALA A 156 -12.69 -2.00 -15.75
C ALA A 156 -12.80 -2.45 -17.22
N ALA A 157 -12.86 -3.76 -17.48
CA ALA A 157 -12.99 -4.32 -18.83
C ALA A 157 -14.34 -3.94 -19.49
N ALA A 158 -15.43 -3.94 -18.72
CA ALA A 158 -16.73 -3.49 -19.20
C ALA A 158 -16.69 -2.00 -19.61
N LEU A 159 -16.11 -1.16 -18.75
CA LEU A 159 -15.96 0.27 -19.02
C LEU A 159 -15.08 0.54 -20.26
N LEU A 160 -13.97 -0.17 -20.42
CA LEU A 160 -13.13 -0.10 -21.62
C LEU A 160 -13.95 -0.41 -22.89
N SER A 161 -14.75 -1.48 -22.85
CA SER A 161 -15.60 -1.88 -23.98
C SER A 161 -16.67 -0.84 -24.31
N GLU A 162 -17.33 -0.28 -23.30
CA GLU A 162 -18.34 0.79 -23.48
C GLU A 162 -17.76 2.06 -24.08
N ARG A 163 -16.48 2.34 -23.83
CA ARG A 163 -15.77 3.53 -24.32
C ARG A 163 -15.05 3.31 -25.65
N GLY A 164 -15.21 2.17 -26.28
CA GLY A 164 -14.62 1.85 -27.59
C GLY A 164 -13.17 1.32 -27.52
N TYR A 165 -12.73 0.91 -26.33
CA TYR A 165 -11.41 0.29 -26.10
C TYR A 165 -11.51 -1.22 -25.86
N GLY A 166 -12.51 -1.90 -26.46
CA GLY A 166 -12.77 -3.32 -26.27
C GLY A 166 -11.64 -4.27 -26.73
N ASP A 167 -10.73 -3.79 -27.59
CA ASP A 167 -9.55 -4.53 -28.03
C ASP A 167 -8.36 -4.42 -27.04
N SER A 168 -8.52 -3.75 -25.91
CA SER A 168 -7.48 -3.61 -24.89
C SER A 168 -7.15 -4.95 -24.27
N GLN A 169 -5.84 -5.21 -24.06
CA GLN A 169 -5.39 -6.33 -23.25
C GLN A 169 -5.47 -5.97 -21.77
N VAL A 170 -6.14 -6.79 -20.98
CA VAL A 170 -6.22 -6.68 -19.52
C VAL A 170 -5.41 -7.82 -18.92
N THR A 171 -4.51 -7.50 -18.02
CA THR A 171 -3.73 -8.47 -17.25
C THR A 171 -4.02 -8.24 -15.77
N VAL A 172 -4.45 -9.26 -15.06
CA VAL A 172 -4.64 -9.23 -13.61
C VAL A 172 -3.40 -9.80 -12.93
N LEU A 173 -2.88 -9.05 -11.97
CA LEU A 173 -1.71 -9.43 -11.19
C LEU A 173 -2.11 -9.47 -9.71
N GLU A 174 -1.79 -10.57 -9.05
CA GLU A 174 -2.14 -10.82 -7.65
C GLU A 174 -0.90 -11.18 -6.83
N HIS A 175 -0.90 -10.83 -5.54
CA HIS A 175 0.12 -11.19 -4.55
C HIS A 175 1.56 -10.89 -4.99
N LEU A 176 1.75 -9.77 -5.70
CA LEU A 176 3.03 -9.39 -6.26
C LEU A 176 4.15 -9.37 -5.22
N GLY A 177 5.22 -10.10 -5.49
CA GLY A 177 6.39 -10.26 -4.63
C GLY A 177 6.27 -11.37 -3.60
N GLY A 178 5.14 -12.11 -3.53
CA GLY A 178 4.94 -13.22 -2.61
C GLY A 178 4.94 -14.59 -3.28
N ASP A 179 4.92 -15.64 -2.48
CA ASP A 179 4.90 -17.03 -2.95
C ASP A 179 3.61 -17.39 -3.73
N ASN A 180 2.54 -16.63 -3.53
CA ASN A 180 1.26 -16.79 -4.22
C ASN A 180 1.11 -15.82 -5.39
N GLU A 181 2.21 -15.20 -5.86
CA GLU A 181 2.16 -14.32 -7.01
C GLU A 181 1.56 -15.01 -8.23
N ASN A 182 0.56 -14.39 -8.85
CA ASN A 182 -0.15 -14.97 -9.99
C ASN A 182 -0.46 -13.92 -11.06
N ARG A 183 -0.67 -14.39 -12.29
CA ARG A 183 -0.97 -13.57 -13.48
C ARG A 183 -2.04 -14.25 -14.33
N PHE A 184 -3.09 -13.51 -14.66
CA PHE A 184 -4.19 -13.94 -15.54
C PHE A 184 -4.30 -13.05 -16.77
#